data_2aafc82223f294e897d5e4fdf069b213
#
_entry.id   2aafc82223f294e897d5e4fdf069b213
#
_cell.length_a   1.000
_cell.length_b   1.000
_cell.length_c   1.000
_cell.angle_alpha   90.00
_cell.angle_beta   90.00
_cell.angle_gamma   90.00
#
_symmetry.space_group_name_H-M   'P 1'
#
loop_
_entity.id
_entity.type
_entity.pdbx_description
1 polymer ?
#
loop_
_entity_poly.entity_id
_entity_poly.type
_entity_poly.pdbx_seq_one_letter_code
_entity_poly.pdbx_strand_id
1 'polypeptide(L)'
;MKRGVAWIAAAGFCAVWAASALAAGMRVQPGGALIQGLPVGHRSELPVPITIFNDDPEERTVQVTAVRPSEVGAEAPRGYAELPDTSWIAFSPQSLAIPPLSQGQVKMFVTLPGDTALLNQHWSVSLAVRAVPGGKQQIGLAIYPRFEMETGADRTAAPPLGPIAVSPSVVAFERIQPGAAARQATLRVWNNTDDWLKCRATVHGRPDGDGRPIVALSNGWSWLPDASWLCADPESLDIAPKSSADVTVSVAVPDGNNYGGAWEAVLFVETEKDLEAFARLRITTNSR
;
A
#
# COMPACT_ATOMS: atom_id res chain seq x y z
N MET A 1 -39.19 -0.32 -15.09
CA MET A 1 -37.91 -0.86 -15.57
C MET A 1 -36.86 -0.60 -14.49
N LYS A 2 -36.52 -1.61 -13.71
CA LYS A 2 -35.49 -1.50 -12.65
C LYS A 2 -34.13 -1.81 -13.27
N ARG A 3 -33.24 -0.81 -13.35
CA ARG A 3 -31.84 -1.01 -13.77
C ARG A 3 -31.08 -1.59 -12.56
N GLY A 4 -30.74 -2.86 -12.66
CA GLY A 4 -29.84 -3.51 -11.72
C GLY A 4 -28.44 -2.94 -11.89
N VAL A 5 -27.92 -2.31 -10.84
CA VAL A 5 -26.51 -1.92 -10.74
C VAL A 5 -25.75 -3.20 -10.41
N ALA A 6 -24.99 -3.71 -11.37
CA ALA A 6 -24.07 -4.80 -11.16
C ALA A 6 -22.87 -4.26 -10.33
N TRP A 7 -22.77 -4.68 -9.08
CA TRP A 7 -21.59 -4.47 -8.25
C TRP A 7 -20.49 -5.38 -8.79
N ILE A 8 -19.54 -4.80 -9.51
CA ILE A 8 -18.27 -5.47 -9.81
C ILE A 8 -17.46 -5.42 -8.51
N ALA A 9 -17.39 -6.55 -7.82
CA ALA A 9 -16.47 -6.75 -6.73
C ALA A 9 -15.05 -6.56 -7.31
N ALA A 10 -14.42 -5.45 -6.99
CA ALA A 10 -13.03 -5.20 -7.31
C ALA A 10 -12.19 -6.22 -6.53
N ALA A 11 -11.75 -7.27 -7.19
CA ALA A 11 -10.78 -8.20 -6.65
C ALA A 11 -9.51 -7.41 -6.35
N GLY A 12 -9.18 -7.28 -5.06
CA GLY A 12 -7.96 -6.62 -4.62
C GLY A 12 -6.74 -7.27 -5.26
N PHE A 13 -5.98 -6.51 -6.04
CA PHE A 13 -4.75 -6.99 -6.64
C PHE A 13 -3.63 -6.96 -5.62
N CYS A 14 -2.95 -8.09 -5.42
CA CYS A 14 -1.78 -8.22 -4.55
C CYS A 14 -0.52 -8.24 -5.42
N ALA A 15 0.35 -7.24 -5.30
CA ALA A 15 1.70 -7.30 -5.84
C ALA A 15 2.60 -8.03 -4.84
N VAL A 16 3.06 -9.21 -5.21
CA VAL A 16 3.94 -10.05 -4.37
C VAL A 16 5.38 -9.85 -4.83
N TRP A 17 6.21 -9.42 -3.90
CA TRP A 17 7.64 -9.26 -4.15
C TRP A 17 8.32 -10.62 -3.95
N ALA A 18 9.01 -11.11 -4.98
CA ALA A 18 9.65 -12.41 -4.97
C ALA A 18 10.88 -12.52 -4.03
N ALA A 19 11.17 -11.47 -3.25
CA ALA A 19 12.23 -11.53 -2.27
C ALA A 19 11.88 -12.56 -1.17
N SER A 20 12.83 -13.44 -0.87
CA SER A 20 12.75 -14.34 0.29
C SER A 20 13.38 -13.64 1.49
N ALA A 21 12.69 -13.58 2.61
CA ALA A 21 13.31 -13.20 3.87
C ALA A 21 14.00 -14.44 4.45
N LEU A 22 15.29 -14.30 4.80
CA LEU A 22 16.16 -15.38 5.23
C LEU A 22 16.58 -15.21 6.69
N ALA A 23 16.55 -16.31 7.44
CA ALA A 23 17.29 -16.46 8.68
C ALA A 23 17.87 -17.89 8.71
N ALA A 24 18.88 -18.14 9.54
CA ALA A 24 19.52 -19.45 9.57
C ALA A 24 18.50 -20.59 9.71
N GLY A 25 18.39 -21.42 8.69
CA GLY A 25 17.50 -22.59 8.65
C GLY A 25 16.00 -22.30 8.45
N MET A 26 15.59 -21.05 8.18
CA MET A 26 14.20 -20.69 7.88
C MET A 26 14.12 -19.62 6.80
N ARG A 27 13.16 -19.74 5.90
CA ARG A 27 12.84 -18.74 4.87
C ARG A 27 11.35 -18.52 4.80
N VAL A 28 10.93 -17.32 4.41
CA VAL A 28 9.53 -16.94 4.24
C VAL A 28 9.32 -16.33 2.87
N GLN A 29 8.25 -16.72 2.19
CA GLN A 29 7.78 -16.15 0.93
C GLN A 29 6.28 -15.85 1.01
N PRO A 30 5.86 -14.65 0.53
CA PRO A 30 6.71 -13.55 0.08
C PRO A 30 7.43 -12.86 1.25
N GLY A 31 8.59 -12.24 0.96
CA GLY A 31 9.32 -11.40 1.94
C GLY A 31 8.65 -10.05 2.19
N GLY A 32 7.62 -9.73 1.42
CA GLY A 32 6.75 -8.56 1.54
C GLY A 32 5.71 -8.55 0.43
N ALA A 33 4.65 -7.76 0.59
CA ALA A 33 3.62 -7.61 -0.42
C ALA A 33 2.91 -6.25 -0.31
N LEU A 34 2.45 -5.74 -1.45
CA LEU A 34 1.52 -4.61 -1.54
C LEU A 34 0.11 -5.17 -1.77
N ILE A 35 -0.81 -4.84 -0.88
CA ILE A 35 -2.22 -5.26 -0.91
C ILE A 35 -3.07 -4.00 -1.11
N GLN A 36 -3.83 -3.94 -2.18
CA GLN A 36 -4.58 -2.75 -2.56
C GLN A 36 -6.08 -3.01 -2.62
N GLY A 37 -6.86 -1.94 -2.43
CA GLY A 37 -8.31 -1.97 -2.55
C GLY A 37 -8.98 -2.80 -1.45
N LEU A 38 -8.40 -2.88 -0.27
CA LEU A 38 -9.00 -3.59 0.86
C LEU A 38 -10.37 -2.98 1.21
N PRO A 39 -11.43 -3.79 1.19
CA PRO A 39 -12.75 -3.31 1.55
C PRO A 39 -12.88 -3.16 3.07
N VAL A 40 -13.60 -2.13 3.52
CA VAL A 40 -13.99 -1.97 4.91
C VAL A 40 -15.29 -2.75 5.20
N GLY A 41 -15.48 -3.23 6.43
CA GLY A 41 -16.66 -4.00 6.83
C GLY A 41 -16.68 -5.43 6.31
N HIS A 42 -15.64 -5.92 5.67
CA HIS A 42 -15.56 -7.25 5.10
C HIS A 42 -14.28 -7.99 5.50
N ARG A 43 -14.38 -9.31 5.55
CA ARG A 43 -13.22 -10.19 5.67
C ARG A 43 -12.69 -10.53 4.29
N SER A 44 -11.42 -10.27 4.06
CA SER A 44 -10.70 -10.58 2.83
C SER A 44 -9.64 -11.64 3.10
N GLU A 45 -9.62 -12.71 2.31
CA GLU A 45 -8.49 -13.65 2.25
C GLU A 45 -7.48 -13.12 1.24
N LEU A 46 -6.20 -13.09 1.60
CA LEU A 46 -5.16 -12.72 0.63
C LEU A 46 -4.98 -13.82 -0.41
N PRO A 47 -4.82 -13.45 -1.69
CA PRO A 47 -4.75 -14.42 -2.79
C PRO A 47 -3.48 -15.27 -2.78
N VAL A 48 -2.44 -14.84 -2.05
CA VAL A 48 -1.16 -15.54 -1.98
C VAL A 48 -0.91 -15.96 -0.54
N PRO A 49 -0.77 -17.29 -0.26
CA PRO A 49 -0.43 -17.77 1.07
C PRO A 49 1.01 -17.40 1.43
N ILE A 50 1.27 -17.31 2.72
CA ILE A 50 2.61 -17.19 3.28
C ILE A 50 3.21 -18.59 3.31
N THR A 51 4.27 -18.82 2.55
CA THR A 51 5.01 -20.09 2.53
C THR A 51 6.24 -19.97 3.42
N ILE A 52 6.36 -20.88 4.37
CA ILE A 52 7.46 -20.92 5.33
C ILE A 52 8.24 -22.20 5.05
N PHE A 53 9.53 -22.05 4.79
CA PHE A 53 10.46 -23.15 4.52
C PHE A 53 11.25 -23.45 5.78
N ASN A 54 11.35 -24.71 6.13
CA ASN A 54 12.24 -25.24 7.13
C ASN A 54 13.44 -25.88 6.42
N ASP A 55 14.56 -25.20 6.40
CA ASP A 55 15.80 -25.68 5.76
C ASP A 55 16.68 -26.49 6.74
N ASP A 56 16.18 -26.77 7.94
CA ASP A 56 16.88 -27.57 8.95
C ASP A 56 16.55 -29.07 8.85
N PRO A 57 17.45 -29.91 9.36
CA PRO A 57 17.24 -31.37 9.45
C PRO A 57 16.28 -31.79 10.58
N GLU A 58 15.78 -30.85 11.38
CA GLU A 58 14.84 -31.11 12.48
C GLU A 58 13.48 -30.43 12.19
N GLU A 59 12.39 -31.01 12.73
CA GLU A 59 11.07 -30.42 12.67
C GLU A 59 11.06 -29.08 13.41
N ARG A 60 10.36 -28.07 12.84
CA ARG A 60 10.16 -26.77 13.49
C ARG A 60 8.67 -26.46 13.64
N THR A 61 8.27 -26.09 14.84
CA THR A 61 6.97 -25.44 15.06
C THR A 61 7.14 -23.94 14.87
N VAL A 62 6.28 -23.35 14.04
CA VAL A 62 6.29 -21.93 13.71
C VAL A 62 4.97 -21.29 14.10
N GLN A 63 5.03 -20.08 14.67
CA GLN A 63 3.87 -19.22 14.92
C GLN A 63 3.94 -17.98 14.05
N VAL A 64 2.77 -17.55 13.55
CA VAL A 64 2.64 -16.33 12.74
C VAL A 64 1.69 -15.37 13.42
N THR A 65 2.14 -14.14 13.64
CA THR A 65 1.33 -13.04 14.21
C THR A 65 1.59 -11.74 13.46
N ALA A 66 0.62 -10.85 13.43
CA ALA A 66 0.83 -9.49 12.95
C ALA A 66 1.39 -8.62 14.08
N VAL A 67 2.35 -7.77 13.76
CA VAL A 67 2.98 -6.80 14.68
C VAL A 67 3.16 -5.47 13.95
N ARG A 68 3.23 -4.37 14.69
CA ARG A 68 3.60 -3.08 14.10
C ARG A 68 5.08 -3.08 13.75
N PRO A 69 5.50 -2.37 12.68
CA PRO A 69 6.92 -2.22 12.35
C PRO A 69 7.78 -1.75 13.54
N SER A 70 7.32 -0.74 14.29
CA SER A 70 8.02 -0.22 15.48
C SER A 70 8.26 -1.26 16.58
N GLU A 71 7.36 -2.24 16.74
CA GLU A 71 7.52 -3.31 17.75
C GLU A 71 8.69 -4.25 17.44
N VAL A 72 9.21 -4.21 16.23
CA VAL A 72 10.32 -5.04 15.76
C VAL A 72 11.55 -4.22 15.30
N GLY A 73 11.58 -2.94 15.67
CA GLY A 73 12.69 -2.04 15.36
C GLY A 73 12.77 -1.63 13.88
N ALA A 74 11.66 -1.72 13.15
CA ALA A 74 11.54 -1.26 11.77
C ALA A 74 10.67 0.01 11.70
N GLU A 75 10.80 0.74 10.61
CA GLU A 75 9.97 1.90 10.31
C GLU A 75 8.96 1.56 9.20
N ALA A 76 7.79 2.20 9.25
CA ALA A 76 6.86 2.17 8.14
C ALA A 76 7.51 2.86 6.92
N PRO A 77 7.23 2.43 5.69
CA PRO A 77 7.70 3.13 4.50
C PRO A 77 7.12 4.55 4.43
N ARG A 78 7.78 5.42 3.66
CA ARG A 78 7.33 6.79 3.41
C ARG A 78 5.86 6.82 2.96
N GLY A 79 5.07 7.70 3.57
CA GLY A 79 3.65 7.86 3.29
C GLY A 79 2.73 6.76 3.85
N TYR A 80 3.26 5.73 4.47
CA TYR A 80 2.49 4.70 5.16
C TYR A 80 2.51 4.93 6.67
N ALA A 81 1.36 4.80 7.32
CA ALA A 81 1.26 4.72 8.77
C ALA A 81 1.36 3.26 9.24
N GLU A 82 1.62 3.04 10.51
CA GLU A 82 1.46 1.70 11.09
C GLU A 82 -0.01 1.30 11.17
N LEU A 83 -0.29 0.01 10.98
CA LEU A 83 -1.65 -0.52 11.13
C LEU A 83 -2.17 -0.23 12.55
N PRO A 84 -3.31 0.46 12.71
CA PRO A 84 -3.79 0.89 14.03
C PRO A 84 -4.07 -0.27 15.00
N ASP A 85 -4.61 -1.38 14.47
CA ASP A 85 -4.95 -2.56 15.24
C ASP A 85 -4.54 -3.84 14.48
N THR A 86 -3.53 -4.53 15.01
CA THR A 86 -3.03 -5.77 14.41
C THR A 86 -3.99 -6.94 14.54
N SER A 87 -5.02 -6.85 15.41
CA SER A 87 -6.08 -7.86 15.54
C SER A 87 -6.98 -7.95 14.31
N TRP A 88 -6.95 -6.97 13.42
CA TRP A 88 -7.63 -7.03 12.12
C TRP A 88 -7.03 -8.07 11.19
N ILE A 89 -5.85 -8.60 11.53
CA ILE A 89 -5.16 -9.63 10.75
C ILE A 89 -5.22 -10.97 11.48
N ALA A 90 -5.70 -11.98 10.78
CA ALA A 90 -5.76 -13.36 11.28
C ALA A 90 -5.01 -14.32 10.33
N PHE A 91 -4.51 -15.41 10.88
CA PHE A 91 -3.78 -16.44 10.15
C PHE A 91 -4.44 -17.80 10.32
N SER A 92 -4.35 -18.64 9.29
CA SER A 92 -4.87 -20.01 9.35
C SER A 92 -3.95 -20.99 8.58
N PRO A 93 -3.32 -21.97 9.27
CA PRO A 93 -3.23 -22.05 10.72
C PRO A 93 -2.35 -20.94 11.31
N GLN A 94 -2.56 -20.54 12.56
CA GLN A 94 -1.73 -19.57 13.26
C GLN A 94 -0.40 -20.18 13.75
N SER A 95 -0.38 -21.49 13.95
CA SER A 95 0.80 -22.28 14.31
C SER A 95 0.81 -23.56 13.50
N LEU A 96 1.98 -23.95 12.99
CA LEU A 96 2.14 -25.20 12.26
C LEU A 96 3.50 -25.83 12.54
N ALA A 97 3.53 -27.17 12.58
CA ALA A 97 4.75 -27.95 12.58
C ALA A 97 5.17 -28.18 11.12
N ILE A 98 6.43 -27.88 10.80
CA ILE A 98 7.01 -28.03 9.47
C ILE A 98 8.10 -29.11 9.55
N PRO A 99 7.93 -30.24 8.86
CA PRO A 99 8.93 -31.30 8.85
C PRO A 99 10.32 -30.83 8.39
N PRO A 100 11.37 -31.61 8.66
CA PRO A 100 12.70 -31.32 8.17
C PRO A 100 12.75 -31.12 6.66
N LEU A 101 13.53 -30.13 6.19
CA LEU A 101 13.79 -29.84 4.78
C LEU A 101 12.50 -29.72 3.94
N SER A 102 11.43 -29.16 4.55
CA SER A 102 10.10 -29.08 3.99
C SER A 102 9.53 -27.65 4.08
N GLN A 103 8.29 -27.49 3.68
CA GLN A 103 7.59 -26.21 3.75
C GLN A 103 6.17 -26.36 4.28
N GLY A 104 5.64 -25.28 4.83
CA GLY A 104 4.26 -25.16 5.23
C GLY A 104 3.64 -23.85 4.73
N GLN A 105 2.32 -23.80 4.67
CA GLN A 105 1.58 -22.61 4.20
C GLN A 105 0.62 -22.10 5.25
N VAL A 106 0.52 -20.78 5.33
CA VAL A 106 -0.40 -20.06 6.20
C VAL A 106 -1.19 -19.08 5.36
N LYS A 107 -2.51 -19.13 5.46
CA LYS A 107 -3.40 -18.13 4.86
C LYS A 107 -3.48 -16.91 5.77
N MET A 108 -3.53 -15.73 5.16
CA MET A 108 -3.71 -14.46 5.86
C MET A 108 -5.09 -13.89 5.52
N PHE A 109 -5.80 -13.42 6.54
CA PHE A 109 -7.09 -12.78 6.42
C PHE A 109 -7.01 -11.39 7.03
N VAL A 110 -7.64 -10.42 6.36
CA VAL A 110 -7.79 -9.05 6.86
C VAL A 110 -9.27 -8.76 7.05
N THR A 111 -9.65 -8.28 8.24
CA THR A 111 -11.02 -7.90 8.56
C THR A 111 -11.04 -6.48 9.10
N LEU A 112 -11.30 -5.52 8.23
CA LEU A 112 -11.40 -4.12 8.64
C LEU A 112 -12.81 -3.82 9.18
N PRO A 113 -12.94 -3.00 10.23
CA PRO A 113 -14.25 -2.48 10.67
C PRO A 113 -14.99 -1.78 9.51
N GLY A 114 -16.32 -1.70 9.60
CA GLY A 114 -17.18 -1.04 8.61
C GLY A 114 -17.21 0.49 8.70
N ASP A 115 -16.16 1.12 9.21
CA ASP A 115 -16.04 2.56 9.36
C ASP A 115 -15.47 3.19 8.06
N THR A 116 -16.16 4.18 7.50
CA THR A 116 -15.73 4.88 6.29
C THR A 116 -14.48 5.73 6.51
N ALA A 117 -14.13 6.09 7.74
CA ALA A 117 -12.84 6.74 8.05
C ALA A 117 -11.63 5.83 7.78
N LEU A 118 -11.86 4.52 7.62
CA LEU A 118 -10.84 3.55 7.24
C LEU A 118 -10.66 3.44 5.71
N LEU A 119 -11.41 4.18 4.91
CA LEU A 119 -11.15 4.35 3.48
C LEU A 119 -10.01 5.34 3.25
N ASN A 120 -9.39 5.29 2.07
CA ASN A 120 -8.26 6.14 1.70
C ASN A 120 -7.03 6.01 2.63
N GLN A 121 -6.82 4.85 3.24
CA GLN A 121 -5.72 4.61 4.16
C GLN A 121 -4.56 3.86 3.49
N HIS A 122 -3.35 4.18 3.96
CA HIS A 122 -2.11 3.49 3.62
C HIS A 122 -1.44 3.03 4.91
N TRP A 123 -1.38 1.71 5.12
CA TRP A 123 -0.80 1.13 6.33
C TRP A 123 0.32 0.14 6.02
N SER A 124 1.26 0.05 6.94
CA SER A 124 2.30 -0.96 6.96
C SER A 124 2.15 -1.86 8.19
N VAL A 125 2.38 -3.14 8.00
CA VAL A 125 2.37 -4.15 9.05
C VAL A 125 3.52 -5.13 8.81
N SER A 126 4.16 -5.58 9.88
CA SER A 126 5.12 -6.68 9.83
C SER A 126 4.46 -7.97 10.30
N LEU A 127 4.83 -9.09 9.70
CA LEU A 127 4.42 -10.40 10.18
C LEU A 127 5.57 -11.00 10.99
N ALA A 128 5.34 -11.31 12.26
CA ALA A 128 6.30 -12.03 13.06
C ALA A 128 6.15 -13.54 12.82
N VAL A 129 7.01 -14.11 11.99
CA VAL A 129 7.12 -15.54 11.74
C VAL A 129 8.20 -16.08 12.68
N ARG A 130 7.79 -16.70 13.79
CA ARG A 130 8.67 -17.10 14.89
C ARG A 130 8.73 -18.61 15.01
N ALA A 131 9.96 -19.16 15.01
CA ALA A 131 10.15 -20.52 15.44
C ALA A 131 9.96 -20.62 16.96
N VAL A 132 9.09 -21.54 17.38
CA VAL A 132 8.88 -21.84 18.80
C VAL A 132 10.10 -22.63 19.31
N PRO A 133 10.78 -22.17 20.36
CA PRO A 133 11.89 -22.92 20.95
C PRO A 133 11.44 -24.34 21.35
N GLY A 134 12.18 -25.34 20.90
CA GLY A 134 11.89 -26.74 21.21
C GLY A 134 13.17 -27.59 21.18
N GLY A 135 13.20 -28.64 21.95
CA GLY A 135 14.35 -29.56 22.00
C GLY A 135 15.64 -28.90 22.49
N LYS A 136 16.70 -29.00 21.69
CA LYS A 136 18.03 -28.46 21.99
C LYS A 136 18.20 -26.99 21.55
N GLN A 137 17.25 -26.42 20.82
CA GLN A 137 17.35 -25.04 20.36
C GLN A 137 16.90 -24.06 21.45
N GLN A 138 17.82 -23.22 21.91
CA GLN A 138 17.60 -22.21 22.94
C GLN A 138 17.42 -20.79 22.34
N ILE A 139 17.69 -20.60 21.05
CA ILE A 139 17.62 -19.29 20.38
C ILE A 139 16.34 -19.22 19.57
N GLY A 140 15.51 -18.23 19.90
CA GLY A 140 14.31 -17.91 19.13
C GLY A 140 14.70 -17.28 17.78
N LEU A 141 14.27 -17.90 16.70
CA LEU A 141 14.43 -17.37 15.34
C LEU A 141 13.16 -16.65 14.91
N ALA A 142 13.28 -15.46 14.36
CA ALA A 142 12.15 -14.71 13.83
C ALA A 142 12.49 -14.04 12.51
N ILE A 143 11.52 -14.01 11.59
CA ILE A 143 11.58 -13.29 10.32
C ILE A 143 10.38 -12.36 10.29
N TYR A 144 10.59 -11.15 9.76
CA TYR A 144 9.60 -10.08 9.75
C TYR A 144 9.31 -9.58 8.31
N PRO A 145 8.60 -10.36 7.47
CA PRO A 145 8.15 -9.86 6.19
C PRO A 145 7.19 -8.69 6.38
N ARG A 146 7.34 -7.65 5.54
CA ARG A 146 6.54 -6.43 5.61
C ARG A 146 5.47 -6.40 4.54
N PHE A 147 4.27 -6.04 4.96
CA PHE A 147 3.12 -5.89 4.09
C PHE A 147 2.63 -4.44 4.10
N GLU A 148 2.46 -3.90 2.90
CA GLU A 148 1.86 -2.59 2.65
C GLU A 148 0.40 -2.82 2.27
N MET A 149 -0.50 -2.08 2.92
CA MET A 149 -1.95 -2.28 2.82
C MET A 149 -2.61 -0.96 2.45
N GLU A 150 -3.40 -0.96 1.39
CA GLU A 150 -4.14 0.21 0.94
C GLU A 150 -5.63 -0.13 0.89
N THR A 151 -6.44 0.70 1.52
CA THR A 151 -7.89 0.51 1.52
C THR A 151 -8.53 1.09 0.26
N GLY A 152 -9.81 0.82 0.06
CA GLY A 152 -10.57 1.37 -1.04
C GLY A 152 -10.54 2.90 -1.06
N ALA A 153 -10.44 3.49 -2.25
CA ALA A 153 -10.49 4.92 -2.43
C ALA A 153 -11.93 5.41 -2.56
N ASP A 154 -12.29 6.46 -1.81
CA ASP A 154 -13.59 7.10 -1.88
C ASP A 154 -13.45 8.62 -1.68
N ARG A 155 -14.04 9.41 -2.59
CA ARG A 155 -14.06 10.88 -2.52
C ARG A 155 -15.03 11.41 -1.46
N THR A 156 -16.02 10.63 -1.10
CA THR A 156 -17.12 11.02 -0.20
C THR A 156 -16.93 10.51 1.22
N ALA A 157 -15.87 9.72 1.44
CA ALA A 157 -15.55 9.19 2.75
C ALA A 157 -15.26 10.31 3.77
N ALA A 158 -15.42 9.99 5.05
CA ALA A 158 -14.97 10.82 6.15
C ALA A 158 -13.46 11.13 6.00
N PRO A 159 -12.95 12.20 6.64
CA PRO A 159 -11.51 12.48 6.66
C PRO A 159 -10.73 11.20 7.03
N PRO A 160 -9.71 10.82 6.25
CA PRO A 160 -8.93 9.65 6.58
C PRO A 160 -8.20 9.82 7.92
N LEU A 161 -7.87 8.70 8.58
CA LEU A 161 -7.10 8.70 9.81
C LEU A 161 -5.64 9.12 9.53
N GLY A 162 -4.94 9.49 10.60
CA GLY A 162 -3.55 9.93 10.52
C GLY A 162 -3.39 11.44 10.64
N PRO A 163 -2.20 11.93 11.00
CA PRO A 163 -1.95 13.35 11.22
C PRO A 163 -2.07 14.19 9.93
N ILE A 164 -1.64 13.63 8.81
CA ILE A 164 -1.86 14.14 7.45
C ILE A 164 -2.45 13.03 6.59
N ALA A 165 -3.35 13.38 5.66
CA ALA A 165 -3.96 12.40 4.77
C ALA A 165 -4.36 13.04 3.44
N VAL A 166 -4.51 12.21 2.40
CA VAL A 166 -4.97 12.63 1.07
C VAL A 166 -6.19 11.79 0.66
N SER A 167 -7.23 12.45 0.16
CA SER A 167 -8.40 11.74 -0.38
C SER A 167 -8.87 12.33 -1.72
N PRO A 168 -9.30 11.48 -2.66
CA PRO A 168 -9.22 10.03 -2.62
C PRO A 168 -7.77 9.54 -2.70
N SER A 169 -7.47 8.38 -2.12
CA SER A 169 -6.13 7.77 -2.16
C SER A 169 -5.72 7.24 -3.54
N VAL A 170 -6.68 7.10 -4.45
CA VAL A 170 -6.45 6.74 -5.86
C VAL A 170 -7.30 7.61 -6.76
N VAL A 171 -6.67 8.18 -7.78
CA VAL A 171 -7.34 8.93 -8.86
C VAL A 171 -7.05 8.23 -10.18
N ALA A 172 -8.10 7.96 -10.97
CA ALA A 172 -7.98 7.36 -12.29
C ALA A 172 -8.29 8.39 -13.38
N PHE A 173 -7.35 8.52 -14.31
CA PHE A 173 -7.51 9.26 -15.57
C PHE A 173 -7.60 8.24 -16.72
N GLU A 174 -8.81 7.92 -17.10
CA GLU A 174 -9.04 6.82 -18.03
C GLU A 174 -9.07 7.28 -19.48
N ARG A 175 -8.48 6.46 -20.38
CA ARG A 175 -8.57 6.61 -21.85
C ARG A 175 -8.17 7.99 -22.34
N ILE A 176 -7.05 8.51 -21.83
CA ILE A 176 -6.53 9.79 -22.31
C ILE A 176 -6.04 9.61 -23.74
N GLN A 177 -6.49 10.50 -24.62
CA GLN A 177 -5.94 10.59 -25.95
C GLN A 177 -4.69 11.48 -25.94
N PRO A 178 -3.54 11.01 -26.47
CA PRO A 178 -2.38 11.86 -26.67
C PRO A 178 -2.73 13.09 -27.52
N GLY A 179 -2.22 14.26 -27.11
CA GLY A 179 -2.52 15.55 -27.77
C GLY A 179 -3.88 16.18 -27.40
N ALA A 180 -4.71 15.50 -26.60
CA ALA A 180 -5.97 16.09 -26.13
C ALA A 180 -5.73 17.13 -25.02
N ALA A 181 -6.76 17.95 -24.77
CA ALA A 181 -6.74 18.89 -23.65
C ALA A 181 -6.50 18.18 -22.31
N ALA A 182 -5.78 18.85 -21.42
CA ALA A 182 -5.48 18.33 -20.09
C ALA A 182 -6.76 17.92 -19.35
N ARG A 183 -6.71 16.78 -18.65
CA ARG A 183 -7.74 16.38 -17.70
C ARG A 183 -7.30 16.71 -16.30
N GLN A 184 -8.27 17.02 -15.45
CA GLN A 184 -8.03 17.46 -14.08
C GLN A 184 -8.81 16.62 -13.09
N ALA A 185 -8.22 16.46 -11.91
CA ALA A 185 -8.89 15.90 -10.75
C ALA A 185 -8.43 16.66 -9.50
N THR A 186 -9.37 16.92 -8.60
CA THR A 186 -9.07 17.54 -7.31
C THR A 186 -8.94 16.48 -6.24
N LEU A 187 -7.87 16.55 -5.46
CA LEU A 187 -7.64 15.77 -4.26
C LEU A 187 -7.69 16.72 -3.06
N ARG A 188 -8.05 16.19 -1.92
CA ARG A 188 -8.10 16.95 -0.67
C ARG A 188 -7.00 16.48 0.26
N VAL A 189 -6.19 17.41 0.73
CA VAL A 189 -5.16 17.19 1.74
C VAL A 189 -5.73 17.61 3.09
N TRP A 190 -5.71 16.69 4.05
CA TRP A 190 -6.28 16.87 5.39
C TRP A 190 -5.17 17.08 6.41
N ASN A 191 -5.31 18.11 7.24
CA ASN A 191 -4.53 18.32 8.46
C ASN A 191 -5.39 17.91 9.66
N ASN A 192 -5.14 16.74 10.20
CA ASN A 192 -5.85 16.22 11.38
C ASN A 192 -5.12 16.55 12.69
N THR A 193 -4.06 17.37 12.64
CA THR A 193 -3.32 17.82 13.84
C THR A 193 -3.94 19.07 14.45
N ASP A 194 -3.46 19.45 15.64
CA ASP A 194 -3.83 20.69 16.31
C ASP A 194 -2.93 21.88 15.92
N ASP A 195 -1.99 21.68 14.99
CA ASP A 195 -1.04 22.67 14.53
C ASP A 195 -1.30 23.06 13.06
N TRP A 196 -0.83 24.24 12.69
CA TRP A 196 -0.68 24.60 11.28
C TRP A 196 0.37 23.71 10.60
N LEU A 197 0.06 23.24 9.41
CA LEU A 197 0.99 22.48 8.57
C LEU A 197 1.28 23.24 7.29
N LYS A 198 2.57 23.41 7.00
CA LYS A 198 3.05 23.77 5.67
C LYS A 198 3.38 22.49 4.93
N CYS A 199 2.70 22.30 3.82
CA CYS A 199 2.81 21.10 3.00
C CYS A 199 3.36 21.43 1.63
N ARG A 200 4.12 20.49 1.08
CA ARG A 200 4.53 20.48 -0.32
C ARG A 200 3.88 19.28 -1.03
N ALA A 201 3.20 19.56 -2.13
CA ALA A 201 2.57 18.54 -2.96
C ALA A 201 3.38 18.37 -4.26
N THR A 202 4.00 17.22 -4.45
CA THR A 202 4.84 16.91 -5.61
C THR A 202 4.35 15.67 -6.34
N VAL A 203 4.49 15.64 -7.65
CA VAL A 203 4.16 14.46 -8.46
C VAL A 203 5.43 13.72 -8.82
N HIS A 204 5.44 12.42 -8.54
CA HIS A 204 6.52 11.50 -8.86
C HIS A 204 6.04 10.47 -9.88
N GLY A 205 6.62 10.51 -11.08
CA GLY A 205 6.28 9.60 -12.19
C GLY A 205 7.28 8.44 -12.35
N ARG A 206 8.38 8.46 -11.61
CA ARG A 206 9.47 7.48 -11.68
C ARG A 206 10.09 7.28 -10.30
N PRO A 207 10.90 6.21 -10.13
CA PRO A 207 11.81 6.12 -9.00
C PRO A 207 12.71 7.35 -8.92
N ASP A 208 13.09 7.73 -7.72
CA ASP A 208 14.07 8.79 -7.49
C ASP A 208 15.43 8.48 -8.15
N GLY A 209 16.34 9.47 -8.21
CA GLY A 209 17.60 9.35 -8.89
C GLY A 209 18.53 8.25 -8.40
N ASP A 210 18.29 7.68 -7.21
CA ASP A 210 18.96 6.50 -6.66
C ASP A 210 18.31 5.17 -7.10
N GLY A 211 17.29 5.23 -7.95
CA GLY A 211 16.55 4.07 -8.47
C GLY A 211 15.54 3.47 -7.49
N ARG A 212 15.35 4.06 -6.33
CA ARG A 212 14.35 3.59 -5.35
C ARG A 212 13.02 4.30 -5.57
N PRO A 213 11.91 3.57 -5.70
CA PRO A 213 10.60 4.19 -5.77
C PRO A 213 10.21 4.74 -4.39
N ILE A 214 9.56 5.91 -4.38
CA ILE A 214 9.00 6.48 -3.15
C ILE A 214 7.99 5.52 -2.53
N VAL A 215 7.14 4.92 -3.37
CA VAL A 215 6.20 3.86 -3.00
C VAL A 215 6.28 2.71 -4.00
N ALA A 216 5.87 1.52 -3.59
CA ALA A 216 5.83 0.38 -4.48
C ALA A 216 4.83 0.58 -5.62
N LEU A 217 5.23 0.21 -6.84
CA LEU A 217 4.36 0.24 -8.01
C LEU A 217 3.23 -0.80 -7.89
N SER A 218 2.03 -0.42 -8.29
CA SER A 218 0.90 -1.34 -8.34
C SER A 218 1.10 -2.42 -9.41
N ASN A 219 0.60 -3.63 -9.13
CA ASN A 219 0.71 -4.72 -10.10
C ASN A 219 -0.05 -4.40 -11.40
N GLY A 220 0.57 -4.68 -12.53
CA GLY A 220 0.01 -4.43 -13.86
C GLY A 220 0.12 -2.97 -14.33
N TRP A 221 0.79 -2.11 -13.57
CA TRP A 221 1.06 -0.72 -13.93
C TRP A 221 2.55 -0.54 -14.24
N SER A 222 2.86 0.47 -15.04
CA SER A 222 4.22 0.93 -15.30
C SER A 222 4.38 2.36 -14.77
N TRP A 223 5.60 2.73 -14.38
CA TRP A 223 5.87 4.12 -14.04
C TRP A 223 5.64 5.02 -15.24
N LEU A 224 5.13 6.22 -14.97
CA LEU A 224 4.91 7.24 -15.98
C LEU A 224 6.24 7.52 -16.73
N PRO A 225 6.25 7.50 -18.07
CA PRO A 225 7.49 7.66 -18.82
C PRO A 225 8.10 9.06 -18.69
N ASP A 226 7.26 10.07 -18.46
CA ASP A 226 7.68 11.46 -18.28
C ASP A 226 6.78 12.15 -17.23
N ALA A 227 7.40 12.63 -16.15
CA ALA A 227 6.70 13.33 -15.07
C ALA A 227 6.09 14.66 -15.52
N SER A 228 6.60 15.27 -16.62
CA SER A 228 6.06 16.51 -17.16
C SER A 228 4.63 16.41 -17.69
N TRP A 229 4.11 15.19 -17.85
CA TRP A 229 2.68 14.99 -18.18
C TRP A 229 1.75 15.39 -17.05
N LEU A 230 2.27 15.52 -15.84
CA LEU A 230 1.52 15.81 -14.63
C LEU A 230 1.95 17.14 -14.01
N CYS A 231 0.97 17.85 -13.48
CA CYS A 231 1.18 19.07 -12.70
C CYS A 231 0.24 19.03 -11.50
N ALA A 232 0.74 19.40 -10.33
CA ALA A 232 -0.05 19.62 -9.13
C ALA A 232 -0.12 21.14 -8.85
N ASP A 233 -1.31 21.65 -8.56
CA ASP A 233 -1.55 23.07 -8.28
C ASP A 233 -2.57 23.23 -7.14
N PRO A 234 -2.23 23.94 -6.07
CA PRO A 234 -0.92 24.52 -5.76
C PRO A 234 0.10 23.46 -5.30
N GLU A 235 1.39 23.70 -5.55
CA GLU A 235 2.48 22.85 -5.04
C GLU A 235 2.75 23.08 -3.54
N SER A 236 2.35 24.23 -2.99
CA SER A 236 2.54 24.57 -1.57
C SER A 236 1.20 24.91 -0.94
N LEU A 237 0.97 24.39 0.26
CA LEU A 237 -0.27 24.52 1.01
C LEU A 237 0.04 24.91 2.45
N ASP A 238 -0.67 25.92 2.96
CA ASP A 238 -0.73 26.20 4.39
C ASP A 238 -2.12 25.73 4.91
N ILE A 239 -2.15 24.68 5.72
CA ILE A 239 -3.39 24.08 6.16
C ILE A 239 -3.58 24.29 7.66
N ALA A 240 -4.68 24.95 8.02
CA ALA A 240 -5.05 25.20 9.40
C ALA A 240 -5.29 23.89 10.19
N PRO A 241 -5.20 23.91 11.53
CA PRO A 241 -5.56 22.78 12.38
C PRO A 241 -6.95 22.24 12.07
N LYS A 242 -7.12 20.90 12.06
CA LYS A 242 -8.40 20.21 11.84
C LYS A 242 -9.13 20.69 10.57
N SER A 243 -8.38 21.00 9.53
CA SER A 243 -8.88 21.56 8.28
C SER A 243 -8.30 20.82 7.06
N SER A 244 -8.64 21.28 5.88
CA SER A 244 -8.16 20.70 4.63
C SER A 244 -7.95 21.76 3.57
N ALA A 245 -7.12 21.45 2.58
CA ALA A 245 -6.95 22.23 1.36
C ALA A 245 -7.02 21.31 0.12
N ASP A 246 -7.43 21.86 -1.00
CA ASP A 246 -7.54 21.12 -2.24
C ASP A 246 -6.28 21.30 -3.10
N VAL A 247 -5.87 20.22 -3.76
CA VAL A 247 -4.82 20.19 -4.79
C VAL A 247 -5.43 19.67 -6.07
N THR A 248 -5.28 20.38 -7.15
CA THR A 248 -5.70 19.94 -8.47
C THR A 248 -4.52 19.30 -9.21
N VAL A 249 -4.69 18.05 -9.60
CA VAL A 249 -3.73 17.37 -10.48
C VAL A 249 -4.26 17.43 -11.90
N SER A 250 -3.43 17.93 -12.81
CA SER A 250 -3.70 17.96 -14.25
C SER A 250 -2.84 16.92 -14.95
N VAL A 251 -3.38 16.19 -15.91
CA VAL A 251 -2.64 15.28 -16.78
C VAL A 251 -2.82 15.68 -18.23
N ALA A 252 -1.70 15.87 -18.94
CA ALA A 252 -1.64 16.17 -20.37
C ALA A 252 -0.61 15.23 -21.03
N VAL A 253 -1.08 14.26 -21.80
CA VAL A 253 -0.21 13.36 -22.56
C VAL A 253 0.16 14.04 -23.88
N PRO A 254 1.44 14.26 -24.21
CA PRO A 254 1.85 14.92 -25.45
C PRO A 254 1.34 14.20 -26.69
N ASP A 255 1.18 14.93 -27.78
CA ASP A 255 0.91 14.33 -29.08
C ASP A 255 2.18 13.66 -29.64
N GLY A 256 2.02 12.58 -30.36
CA GLY A 256 3.10 11.80 -30.95
C GLY A 256 3.44 10.54 -30.14
N ASN A 257 3.98 9.55 -30.82
CA ASN A 257 4.44 8.26 -30.35
C ASN A 257 3.41 7.37 -29.62
N ASN A 258 3.69 6.10 -29.60
CA ASN A 258 2.85 5.02 -29.15
C ASN A 258 2.80 4.97 -27.60
N TYR A 259 2.16 5.95 -26.95
CA TYR A 259 1.98 6.03 -25.50
C TYR A 259 0.81 5.18 -25.00
N GLY A 260 0.39 4.17 -25.76
CA GLY A 260 -0.62 3.21 -25.28
C GLY A 260 -0.12 2.46 -24.06
N GLY A 261 -0.87 2.51 -22.94
CA GLY A 261 -0.45 1.82 -21.73
C GLY A 261 -1.27 2.16 -20.48
N ALA A 262 -0.89 1.49 -19.42
CA ALA A 262 -1.36 1.73 -18.06
C ALA A 262 -0.19 2.25 -17.22
N TRP A 263 -0.28 3.51 -16.83
CA TRP A 263 0.79 4.24 -16.15
C TRP A 263 0.36 4.63 -14.75
N GLU A 264 1.28 4.54 -13.81
CA GLU A 264 1.06 5.01 -12.44
C GLU A 264 2.10 6.08 -12.09
N ALA A 265 1.63 7.10 -11.39
CA ALA A 265 2.41 8.12 -10.73
C ALA A 265 1.87 8.31 -9.31
N VAL A 266 2.53 9.11 -8.51
CA VAL A 266 2.15 9.37 -7.14
C VAL A 266 2.15 10.88 -6.89
N LEU A 267 1.03 11.41 -6.39
CA LEU A 267 1.03 12.70 -5.71
C LEU A 267 1.50 12.46 -4.28
N PHE A 268 2.66 13.00 -3.93
CA PHE A 268 3.24 12.89 -2.61
C PHE A 268 3.13 14.22 -1.89
N VAL A 269 2.67 14.18 -0.65
CA VAL A 269 2.51 15.35 0.21
C VAL A 269 3.40 15.15 1.42
N GLU A 270 4.33 16.07 1.61
CA GLU A 270 5.25 16.11 2.74
C GLU A 270 5.13 17.44 3.49
N THR A 271 5.42 17.43 4.77
CA THR A 271 5.37 18.61 5.62
C THR A 271 6.75 18.95 6.19
N GLU A 272 6.91 20.18 6.69
CA GLU A 272 8.11 20.60 7.43
C GLU A 272 8.34 19.79 8.74
N LYS A 273 7.34 19.02 9.18
CA LYS A 273 7.39 18.18 10.38
C LYS A 273 7.58 16.68 10.07
N ASP A 274 8.08 16.35 8.87
CA ASP A 274 8.29 14.98 8.40
C ASP A 274 7.02 14.10 8.40
N LEU A 275 5.83 14.74 8.34
CA LEU A 275 4.60 14.01 8.10
C LEU A 275 4.40 13.82 6.61
N GLU A 276 3.99 12.63 6.21
CA GLU A 276 3.90 12.25 4.81
C GLU A 276 2.58 11.54 4.50
N ALA A 277 2.03 11.81 3.32
CA ALA A 277 0.88 11.10 2.77
C ALA A 277 0.96 11.09 1.25
N PHE A 278 0.26 10.19 0.59
CA PHE A 278 0.25 10.14 -0.87
C PHE A 278 -1.10 9.71 -1.44
N ALA A 279 -1.27 9.96 -2.73
CA ALA A 279 -2.33 9.37 -3.54
C ALA A 279 -1.77 8.82 -4.85
N ARG A 280 -2.28 7.68 -5.32
CA ARG A 280 -1.91 7.09 -6.60
C ARG A 280 -2.66 7.76 -7.73
N LEU A 281 -1.94 8.08 -8.79
CA LEU A 281 -2.46 8.67 -10.03
C LEU A 281 -2.35 7.61 -11.13
N ARG A 282 -3.46 7.01 -11.51
CA ARG A 282 -3.52 5.96 -12.52
C ARG A 282 -4.01 6.53 -13.84
N ILE A 283 -3.22 6.34 -14.88
CA ILE A 283 -3.44 6.94 -16.19
C ILE A 283 -3.48 5.82 -17.22
N THR A 284 -4.60 5.69 -17.92
CA THR A 284 -4.67 4.83 -19.09
C THR A 284 -4.74 5.67 -20.34
N THR A 285 -3.96 5.32 -21.35
CA THR A 285 -3.93 5.99 -22.62
C THR A 285 -4.41 5.06 -23.72
N ASN A 286 -5.14 5.60 -24.70
CA ASN A 286 -5.52 4.83 -25.88
C ASN A 286 -4.29 4.67 -26.80
N SER A 287 -4.05 3.44 -27.28
CA SER A 287 -3.22 3.24 -28.47
C SER A 287 -3.95 3.82 -29.69
N ARG A 288 -3.28 4.59 -30.53
CA ARG A 288 -3.79 4.96 -31.84
C ARG A 288 -3.80 3.78 -32.81
#